data_52a3174814447cd3970e7f8bd51c5736
#
_entry.id   52a3174814447cd3970e7f8bd51c5736
#
_cell.length_a   1.000
_cell.length_b   1.000
_cell.length_c   1.000
_cell.angle_alpha   90.00
_cell.angle_beta   90.00
_cell.angle_gamma   90.00
#
_symmetry.space_group_name_H-M   'P 1'
#
loop_
_entity.id
_entity.type
_entity.pdbx_description
1 polymer ?
#
loop_
_entity_poly.entity_id
_entity_poly.type
_entity_poly.pdbx_seq_one_letter_code
_entity_poly.pdbx_strand_id
1 'polypeptide(L)'
;VVCPPFTSIPAALAAAAGTGIGVGAQDLIWKESGAYTGQIAPAMLTDLGVGHVIIGHSERRGRFGVPEEGFTPEVLALFGESDTTVNLKLHAALKHGLVPIVCCGETLAERQAGNTDAVVTGQLTRGLAGLTPEQAAGIVVAYE
;
A
#
# COMPACT_ATOMS: atom_id res chain seq x y z
N VAL A 1 8.50 -12.32 1.16
CA VAL A 1 8.83 -10.90 1.05
C VAL A 1 8.89 -10.31 2.44
N VAL A 2 9.83 -9.38 2.69
CA VAL A 2 9.91 -8.56 3.90
C VAL A 2 9.78 -7.09 3.51
N CYS A 3 9.03 -6.31 4.30
CA CYS A 3 8.78 -4.89 4.02
C CYS A 3 9.23 -4.04 5.22
N PRO A 4 10.53 -3.71 5.32
CA PRO A 4 11.07 -2.90 6.41
C PRO A 4 10.69 -1.41 6.24
N PRO A 5 10.85 -0.58 7.30
CA PRO A 5 10.80 0.87 7.16
C PRO A 5 11.79 1.37 6.10
N PHE A 6 11.47 2.50 5.44
CA PHE A 6 12.28 3.04 4.34
C PHE A 6 13.78 3.16 4.68
N THR A 7 14.09 3.60 5.90
CA THR A 7 15.47 3.78 6.37
C THR A 7 16.26 2.47 6.49
N SER A 8 15.58 1.32 6.56
CA SER A 8 16.18 0.00 6.70
C SER A 8 16.21 -0.80 5.39
N ILE A 9 15.64 -0.27 4.30
CA ILE A 9 15.59 -0.97 3.01
C ILE A 9 16.99 -1.37 2.50
N PRO A 10 18.01 -0.48 2.50
CA PRO A 10 19.34 -0.86 2.01
C PRO A 10 19.97 -2.02 2.82
N ALA A 11 19.79 -2.01 4.14
CA ALA A 11 20.29 -3.07 5.00
C ALA A 11 19.55 -4.40 4.75
N ALA A 12 18.23 -4.35 4.56
CA ALA A 12 17.41 -5.52 4.25
C ALA A 12 17.78 -6.12 2.89
N LEU A 13 18.00 -5.30 1.86
CA LEU A 13 18.45 -5.74 0.54
C LEU A 13 19.81 -6.45 0.61
N ALA A 14 20.75 -5.88 1.36
CA ALA A 14 22.06 -6.50 1.57
C ALA A 14 21.95 -7.85 2.29
N ALA A 15 21.11 -7.96 3.33
CA ALA A 15 20.90 -9.19 4.08
C ALA A 15 20.13 -10.26 3.27
N ALA A 16 19.22 -9.85 2.38
CA ALA A 16 18.44 -10.73 1.54
C ALA A 16 19.20 -11.23 0.30
N ALA A 17 20.35 -10.66 -0.02
CA ALA A 17 21.11 -11.01 -1.21
C ALA A 17 21.46 -12.51 -1.25
N GLY A 18 21.10 -13.18 -2.36
CA GLY A 18 21.33 -14.62 -2.56
C GLY A 18 20.41 -15.55 -1.78
N THR A 19 19.45 -15.05 -0.98
CA THR A 19 18.55 -15.89 -0.17
C THR A 19 17.23 -16.24 -0.85
N GLY A 20 16.87 -15.58 -1.96
CA GLY A 20 15.55 -15.69 -2.57
C GLY A 20 14.44 -14.92 -1.83
N ILE A 21 14.76 -14.19 -0.77
CA ILE A 21 13.80 -13.34 -0.04
C ILE A 21 13.66 -12.01 -0.79
N GLY A 22 12.44 -11.68 -1.23
CA GLY A 22 12.12 -10.39 -1.80
C GLY A 22 12.06 -9.29 -0.74
N VAL A 23 12.44 -8.07 -1.12
CA VAL A 23 12.32 -6.88 -0.28
C VAL A 23 11.27 -5.95 -0.86
N GLY A 24 10.37 -5.44 -0.03
CA GLY A 24 9.33 -4.49 -0.35
C GLY A 24 9.43 -3.20 0.46
N ALA A 25 8.70 -2.19 0.02
CA ALA A 25 8.48 -0.96 0.76
C ALA A 25 7.12 -0.96 1.45
N GLN A 26 6.94 -0.13 2.48
CA GLN A 26 5.68 -0.04 3.22
C GLN A 26 4.69 0.96 2.59
N ASP A 27 5.13 1.82 1.69
CA ASP A 27 4.30 2.80 0.99
C ASP A 27 5.06 3.41 -0.19
N LEU A 28 4.37 4.19 -1.04
CA LEU A 28 4.91 5.10 -2.05
C LEU A 28 3.93 6.23 -2.36
N ILE A 29 4.40 7.31 -3.02
CA ILE A 29 3.54 8.28 -3.69
C ILE A 29 3.36 7.90 -5.16
N TRP A 30 2.21 8.24 -5.76
CA TRP A 30 1.90 7.95 -7.18
C TRP A 30 2.56 8.89 -8.18
N LYS A 31 3.38 9.86 -7.72
CA LYS A 31 4.09 10.81 -8.57
C LYS A 31 5.48 10.30 -8.91
N GLU A 32 5.90 10.52 -10.15
CA GLU A 32 7.22 10.09 -10.64
C GLU A 32 8.32 11.06 -10.19
N SER A 33 8.02 12.35 -10.17
CA SER A 33 8.93 13.42 -9.78
C SER A 33 8.15 14.66 -9.36
N GLY A 34 8.81 15.61 -8.72
CA GLY A 34 8.24 16.89 -8.31
C GLY A 34 8.55 17.26 -6.87
N ALA A 35 8.00 18.38 -6.43
CA ALA A 35 8.19 18.94 -5.08
C ALA A 35 7.24 18.28 -4.07
N TYR A 36 7.48 17.01 -3.75
CA TYR A 36 6.72 16.21 -2.79
C TYR A 36 7.60 15.87 -1.60
N THR A 37 7.93 16.86 -0.81
CA THR A 37 8.86 16.74 0.31
C THR A 37 8.49 15.59 1.26
N GLY A 38 9.43 14.68 1.50
CA GLY A 38 9.28 13.52 2.37
C GLY A 38 8.60 12.30 1.73
N GLN A 39 8.13 12.40 0.48
CA GLN A 39 7.50 11.28 -0.22
C GLN A 39 8.53 10.45 -1.01
N ILE A 40 8.25 9.17 -1.14
CA ILE A 40 9.07 8.21 -1.88
C ILE A 40 8.39 7.86 -3.20
N ALA A 41 9.03 8.19 -4.32
CA ALA A 41 8.52 7.85 -5.65
C ALA A 41 8.82 6.39 -6.02
N PRO A 42 8.02 5.76 -6.91
CA PRO A 42 8.27 4.38 -7.37
C PRO A 42 9.68 4.17 -7.92
N ALA A 43 10.19 5.14 -8.72
CA ALA A 43 11.53 5.06 -9.30
C ALA A 43 12.64 5.01 -8.25
N MET A 44 12.47 5.67 -7.09
CA MET A 44 13.44 5.61 -5.99
C MET A 44 13.52 4.21 -5.40
N LEU A 45 12.40 3.50 -5.33
CA LEU A 45 12.33 2.12 -4.83
C LEU A 45 12.96 1.13 -5.81
N THR A 46 12.64 1.24 -7.09
CA THR A 46 13.20 0.35 -8.12
C THR A 46 14.70 0.56 -8.33
N ASP A 47 15.18 1.79 -8.21
CA ASP A 47 16.62 2.12 -8.26
C ASP A 47 17.41 1.44 -7.13
N LEU A 48 16.81 1.29 -5.95
CA LEU A 48 17.39 0.53 -4.84
C LEU A 48 17.33 -1.00 -5.05
N GLY A 49 16.52 -1.51 -5.97
CA GLY A 49 16.29 -2.94 -6.16
C GLY A 49 15.10 -3.49 -5.36
N VAL A 50 14.21 -2.64 -4.87
CA VAL A 50 12.95 -3.06 -4.24
C VAL A 50 12.00 -3.62 -5.30
N GLY A 51 11.42 -4.79 -5.03
CA GLY A 51 10.51 -5.46 -5.98
C GLY A 51 9.04 -5.42 -5.60
N HIS A 52 8.69 -5.02 -4.37
CA HIS A 52 7.32 -5.06 -3.86
C HIS A 52 6.97 -3.76 -3.12
N VAL A 53 5.67 -3.49 -2.97
CA VAL A 53 5.21 -2.35 -2.14
C VAL A 53 3.84 -2.63 -1.53
N ILE A 54 3.69 -2.34 -0.24
CA ILE A 54 2.41 -2.36 0.47
C ILE A 54 1.63 -1.09 0.11
N ILE A 55 0.34 -1.24 -0.21
CA ILE A 55 -0.54 -0.14 -0.55
C ILE A 55 -1.88 -0.32 0.18
N GLY A 56 -2.35 0.72 0.83
CA GLY A 56 -3.67 0.73 1.46
C GLY A 56 -3.77 -0.03 2.77
N HIS A 57 -2.67 -0.21 3.49
CA HIS A 57 -2.69 -0.83 4.83
C HIS A 57 -3.65 -0.10 5.77
N SER A 58 -4.28 -0.83 6.69
CA SER A 58 -5.27 -0.26 7.63
C SER A 58 -4.74 0.96 8.39
N GLU A 59 -3.50 0.92 8.85
CA GLU A 59 -2.85 2.06 9.51
C GLU A 59 -2.76 3.30 8.60
N ARG A 60 -2.54 3.11 7.30
CA ARG A 60 -2.50 4.21 6.32
C ARG A 60 -3.89 4.74 5.98
N ARG A 61 -4.91 3.90 6.08
CA ARG A 61 -6.32 4.28 5.88
C ARG A 61 -6.94 4.93 7.12
N GLY A 62 -6.21 5.00 8.26
CA GLY A 62 -6.75 5.47 9.52
C GLY A 62 -7.82 4.54 10.10
N ARG A 63 -7.78 3.28 9.77
CA ARG A 63 -8.73 2.24 10.20
C ARG A 63 -8.13 1.42 11.35
N PHE A 64 -7.78 2.12 12.41
CA PHE A 64 -7.21 1.50 13.62
C PHE A 64 -8.27 0.67 14.36
N GLY A 65 -7.85 -0.43 14.96
CA GLY A 65 -8.74 -1.28 15.75
C GLY A 65 -9.24 -0.62 17.04
N VAL A 66 -8.49 0.36 17.54
CA VAL A 66 -8.82 1.22 18.69
C VAL A 66 -8.54 2.67 18.33
N PRO A 67 -9.23 3.65 18.97
CA PRO A 67 -8.90 5.06 18.78
C PRO A 67 -7.44 5.33 19.11
N GLU A 68 -6.74 6.06 18.24
CA GLU A 68 -5.34 6.41 18.42
C GLU A 68 -5.21 7.92 18.59
N GLU A 69 -4.48 8.33 19.64
CA GLU A 69 -4.29 9.73 19.96
C GLU A 69 -3.60 10.47 18.81
N GLY A 70 -4.06 11.67 18.47
CA GLY A 70 -3.52 12.49 17.40
C GLY A 70 -4.09 12.18 16.00
N PHE A 71 -4.82 11.07 15.80
CA PHE A 71 -5.46 10.73 14.53
C PHE A 71 -6.92 11.19 14.48
N THR A 72 -7.12 12.51 14.48
CA THR A 72 -8.46 13.10 14.32
C THR A 72 -8.94 12.96 12.86
N PRO A 73 -10.27 13.06 12.60
CA PRO A 73 -10.78 13.05 11.22
C PRO A 73 -10.11 14.08 10.31
N GLU A 74 -9.74 15.24 10.82
CA GLU A 74 -9.03 16.29 10.09
C GLU A 74 -7.61 15.84 9.70
N VAL A 75 -6.87 15.23 10.61
CA VAL A 75 -5.54 14.68 10.35
C VAL A 75 -5.62 13.55 9.32
N LEU A 76 -6.58 12.64 9.47
CA LEU A 76 -6.79 11.54 8.54
C LEU A 76 -7.21 12.00 7.15
N ALA A 77 -7.92 13.11 7.03
CA ALA A 77 -8.27 13.69 5.73
C ALA A 77 -7.03 14.15 4.93
N LEU A 78 -5.94 14.52 5.63
CA LEU A 78 -4.68 14.94 4.99
C LEU A 78 -3.67 13.79 4.82
N PHE A 79 -3.57 12.91 5.80
CA PHE A 79 -2.53 11.87 5.86
C PHE A 79 -3.04 10.47 5.61
N GLY A 80 -4.36 10.25 5.69
CA GLY A 80 -4.98 8.95 5.45
C GLY A 80 -5.08 8.59 3.96
N GLU A 81 -5.14 7.29 3.68
CA GLU A 81 -5.37 6.77 2.34
C GLU A 81 -6.84 6.51 2.08
N SER A 82 -7.32 6.95 0.92
CA SER A 82 -8.61 6.59 0.34
C SER A 82 -8.45 5.50 -0.72
N ASP A 83 -9.55 4.88 -1.15
CA ASP A 83 -9.51 3.95 -2.28
C ASP A 83 -9.02 4.62 -3.58
N THR A 84 -9.24 5.93 -3.72
CA THR A 84 -8.70 6.72 -4.84
C THR A 84 -7.18 6.80 -4.79
N THR A 85 -6.59 7.10 -3.61
CA THR A 85 -5.12 7.15 -3.48
C THR A 85 -4.49 5.77 -3.61
N VAL A 86 -5.17 4.73 -3.12
CA VAL A 86 -4.78 3.33 -3.33
C VAL A 86 -4.72 3.00 -4.81
N ASN A 87 -5.76 3.36 -5.58
CA ASN A 87 -5.79 3.15 -7.02
C ASN A 87 -4.65 3.87 -7.76
N LEU A 88 -4.42 5.14 -7.45
CA LEU A 88 -3.32 5.92 -8.03
C LEU A 88 -1.95 5.30 -7.74
N LYS A 89 -1.72 4.89 -6.49
CA LYS A 89 -0.47 4.22 -6.07
C LYS A 89 -0.28 2.88 -6.77
N LEU A 90 -1.36 2.09 -6.89
CA LEU A 90 -1.36 0.81 -7.57
C LEU A 90 -0.91 0.93 -9.03
N HIS A 91 -1.53 1.85 -9.78
CA HIS A 91 -1.14 2.09 -11.18
C HIS A 91 0.31 2.58 -11.29
N ALA A 92 0.77 3.44 -10.38
CA ALA A 92 2.14 3.90 -10.37
C ALA A 92 3.14 2.77 -10.06
N ALA A 93 2.84 1.91 -9.09
CA ALA A 93 3.66 0.75 -8.76
C ALA A 93 3.80 -0.21 -9.96
N LEU A 94 2.68 -0.58 -10.58
CA LEU A 94 2.67 -1.47 -11.76
C LEU A 94 3.43 -0.87 -12.94
N LYS A 95 3.29 0.43 -13.20
CA LYS A 95 4.03 1.14 -14.25
C LYS A 95 5.54 1.03 -14.09
N HIS A 96 6.02 0.95 -12.85
CA HIS A 96 7.45 0.84 -12.52
C HIS A 96 7.91 -0.60 -12.26
N GLY A 97 7.07 -1.60 -12.54
CA GLY A 97 7.43 -3.01 -12.39
C GLY A 97 7.49 -3.50 -10.94
N LEU A 98 6.96 -2.72 -9.98
CA LEU A 98 6.78 -3.19 -8.62
C LEU A 98 5.59 -4.14 -8.52
N VAL A 99 5.67 -5.14 -7.66
CA VAL A 99 4.54 -6.01 -7.31
C VAL A 99 3.77 -5.38 -6.15
N PRO A 100 2.55 -4.86 -6.35
CA PRO A 100 1.75 -4.30 -5.28
C PRO A 100 1.21 -5.38 -4.35
N ILE A 101 1.26 -5.12 -3.04
CA ILE A 101 0.56 -5.85 -1.99
C ILE A 101 -0.57 -4.94 -1.52
N VAL A 102 -1.77 -5.15 -2.07
CA VAL A 102 -2.93 -4.28 -1.83
C VAL A 102 -3.69 -4.78 -0.62
N CYS A 103 -3.73 -3.96 0.44
CA CYS A 103 -4.43 -4.29 1.66
C CYS A 103 -5.91 -3.87 1.59
N CYS A 104 -6.77 -4.74 2.08
CA CYS A 104 -8.19 -4.49 2.25
C CYS A 104 -8.68 -5.15 3.54
N GLY A 105 -9.74 -4.62 4.09
CA GLY A 105 -10.34 -5.19 5.29
C GLY A 105 -11.32 -4.24 5.97
N GLU A 106 -12.21 -4.81 6.77
CA GLU A 106 -13.21 -4.10 7.55
C GLU A 106 -12.74 -3.86 8.98
N THR A 107 -13.33 -2.88 9.63
CA THR A 107 -13.20 -2.68 11.08
C THR A 107 -14.04 -3.69 11.86
N LEU A 108 -13.74 -3.88 13.15
CA LEU A 108 -14.54 -4.74 14.03
C LEU A 108 -16.02 -4.33 14.05
N ALA A 109 -16.31 -3.03 14.06
CA ALA A 109 -17.68 -2.52 14.04
C ALA A 109 -18.42 -2.87 12.74
N GLU A 110 -17.76 -2.76 11.59
CA GLU A 110 -18.34 -3.14 10.31
C GLU A 110 -18.57 -4.65 10.22
N ARG A 111 -17.65 -5.46 10.74
CA ARG A 111 -17.80 -6.92 10.83
C ARG A 111 -19.00 -7.31 11.72
N GLN A 112 -19.11 -6.70 12.89
CA GLN A 112 -20.23 -6.94 13.82
C GLN A 112 -21.58 -6.50 13.22
N ALA A 113 -21.57 -5.48 12.35
CA ALA A 113 -22.76 -5.04 11.61
C ALA A 113 -23.07 -5.90 10.36
N GLY A 114 -22.27 -6.94 10.07
CA GLY A 114 -22.46 -7.80 8.91
C GLY A 114 -22.06 -7.16 7.56
N ASN A 115 -21.23 -6.11 7.57
CA ASN A 115 -20.88 -5.32 6.40
C ASN A 115 -19.55 -5.76 5.74
N THR A 116 -18.94 -6.87 6.17
CA THR A 116 -17.63 -7.34 5.67
C THR A 116 -17.58 -7.37 4.15
N ASP A 117 -18.52 -8.08 3.52
CA ASP A 117 -18.53 -8.26 2.05
C ASP A 117 -18.69 -6.93 1.32
N ALA A 118 -19.55 -6.05 1.79
CA ALA A 118 -19.77 -4.74 1.18
C ALA A 118 -18.52 -3.84 1.29
N VAL A 119 -17.84 -3.85 2.44
CA VAL A 119 -16.63 -3.06 2.67
C VAL A 119 -15.48 -3.59 1.81
N VAL A 120 -15.17 -4.87 1.90
CA VAL A 120 -14.05 -5.50 1.18
C VAL A 120 -14.24 -5.40 -0.33
N THR A 121 -15.43 -5.78 -0.82
CA THR A 121 -15.77 -5.66 -2.26
C THR A 121 -15.68 -4.21 -2.71
N GLY A 122 -16.17 -3.26 -1.92
CA GLY A 122 -16.10 -1.84 -2.23
C GLY A 122 -14.66 -1.33 -2.34
N GLN A 123 -13.80 -1.68 -1.39
CA GLN A 123 -12.37 -1.31 -1.40
C GLN A 123 -11.67 -1.90 -2.63
N LEU A 124 -11.86 -3.19 -2.92
CA LEU A 124 -11.23 -3.84 -4.06
C LEU A 124 -11.77 -3.29 -5.39
N THR A 125 -13.06 -3.11 -5.53
CA THR A 125 -13.66 -2.58 -6.77
C THR A 125 -13.11 -1.18 -7.10
N ARG A 126 -13.01 -0.29 -6.12
CA ARG A 126 -12.48 1.07 -6.32
C ARG A 126 -10.96 1.09 -6.41
N GLY A 127 -10.28 0.34 -5.55
CA GLY A 127 -8.81 0.29 -5.51
C GLY A 127 -8.20 -0.35 -6.76
N LEU A 128 -8.85 -1.35 -7.35
CA LEU A 128 -8.37 -2.06 -8.54
C LEU A 128 -8.98 -1.55 -9.85
N ALA A 129 -9.74 -0.46 -9.80
CA ALA A 129 -10.40 0.09 -10.99
C ALA A 129 -9.39 0.38 -12.12
N GLY A 130 -9.74 -0.03 -13.35
CA GLY A 130 -8.94 0.22 -14.55
C GLY A 130 -7.75 -0.73 -14.77
N LEU A 131 -7.56 -1.75 -13.92
CA LEU A 131 -6.57 -2.80 -14.20
C LEU A 131 -7.03 -3.72 -15.33
N THR A 132 -6.08 -4.16 -16.15
CA THR A 132 -6.30 -5.28 -17.05
C THR A 132 -6.26 -6.62 -16.28
N PRO A 133 -6.81 -7.72 -16.84
CA PRO A 133 -6.68 -9.04 -16.22
C PRO A 133 -5.24 -9.45 -15.93
N GLU A 134 -4.31 -9.13 -16.83
CA GLU A 134 -2.89 -9.45 -16.70
C GLU A 134 -2.26 -8.66 -15.53
N GLN A 135 -2.61 -7.38 -15.39
CA GLN A 135 -2.18 -6.56 -14.27
C GLN A 135 -2.74 -7.07 -12.95
N ALA A 136 -4.02 -7.44 -12.93
CA ALA A 136 -4.67 -7.99 -11.75
C ALA A 136 -4.08 -9.35 -11.32
N ALA A 137 -3.62 -10.17 -12.27
CA ALA A 137 -2.94 -11.43 -11.96
C ALA A 137 -1.53 -11.22 -11.34
N GLY A 138 -0.94 -10.03 -11.52
CA GLY A 138 0.40 -9.69 -11.01
C GLY A 138 0.43 -9.04 -9.64
N ILE A 139 -0.72 -8.85 -8.97
CA ILE A 139 -0.78 -8.23 -7.64
C ILE A 139 -0.98 -9.27 -6.54
N VAL A 140 -0.66 -8.88 -5.31
CA VAL A 140 -1.05 -9.62 -4.09
C VAL A 140 -2.16 -8.85 -3.40
N VAL A 141 -3.23 -9.54 -3.00
CA VAL A 141 -4.26 -8.99 -2.14
C VAL A 141 -4.05 -9.50 -0.72
N ALA A 142 -3.88 -8.59 0.22
CA ALA A 142 -3.73 -8.89 1.65
C ALA A 142 -5.01 -8.47 2.38
N TYR A 143 -5.73 -9.44 2.93
CA TYR A 143 -6.91 -9.20 3.76
C TYR A 143 -6.51 -9.10 5.23
N GLU A 144 -6.95 -8.03 5.87
CA GLU A 144 -6.70 -7.73 7.28
C GLU A 144 -7.97 -7.87 8.14
#